data_df3aa3e1db703f38733324b352f0002b
#
_entry.id   df3aa3e1db703f38733324b352f0002b
#
_cell.length_a   1.000
_cell.length_b   1.000
_cell.length_c   1.000
_cell.angle_alpha   90.00
_cell.angle_beta   90.00
_cell.angle_gamma   90.00
#
_symmetry.space_group_name_H-M   'P 1'
#
loop_
_entity.id
_entity.type
_entity.pdbx_description
1 polymer ?
#
loop_
_entity_poly.entity_id
_entity_poly.type
_entity_poly.pdbx_seq_one_letter_code
_entity_poly.pdbx_strand_id
1 'polypeptide(L)'
;MRYKKHSYNGLYHFIQLFIVSNGVDTKYFANSDRDLMYSLAFFWTDFNNVRITNLKDFSISFLARDHIIKMLTRYTILNDTDKILMVMRPYQVYAVEALIRQATLTNRNAYIWHTTGAGKTLTSFKTAQILAANPNIKKVIFLVDRKDLDSQTTEEFNKFETGSVDVTDRTDVLVRQMKDKNRQLIVTTMQKMANAVKRPQYEKVMDAYKDEKVVFIIDECHR
;
A
#
# COMPACT_ATOMS: atom_id res chain seq x y z
N MET A 1 -17.65 -0.44 23.42
CA MET A 1 -16.84 -1.65 23.71
C MET A 1 -17.66 -2.87 24.21
N ARG A 2 -18.81 -2.68 24.81
CA ARG A 2 -19.67 -3.79 25.30
C ARG A 2 -19.98 -4.82 24.22
N TYR A 3 -20.36 -4.36 23.02
CA TYR A 3 -20.71 -5.26 21.92
C TYR A 3 -19.54 -6.14 21.46
N LYS A 4 -18.31 -5.61 21.38
CA LYS A 4 -17.13 -6.36 20.96
C LYS A 4 -16.85 -7.54 21.90
N LYS A 5 -16.96 -7.33 23.21
CA LYS A 5 -16.66 -8.37 24.23
C LYS A 5 -17.77 -9.43 24.38
N HIS A 6 -19.02 -9.08 24.11
CA HIS A 6 -20.16 -9.94 24.42
C HIS A 6 -20.95 -10.42 23.20
N SER A 7 -20.89 -9.71 22.08
CA SER A 7 -21.77 -10.01 20.94
C SER A 7 -21.02 -10.48 19.68
N TYR A 8 -19.71 -10.23 19.58
CA TYR A 8 -18.93 -10.62 18.41
C TYR A 8 -18.20 -11.95 18.62
N ASN A 9 -18.96 -13.01 18.88
CA ASN A 9 -18.47 -14.37 18.98
C ASN A 9 -18.78 -15.17 17.71
N GLY A 10 -18.06 -16.25 17.47
CA GLY A 10 -18.28 -17.11 16.31
C GLY A 10 -17.98 -16.40 15.00
N LEU A 11 -18.93 -16.39 14.06
CA LEU A 11 -18.77 -15.82 12.72
C LEU A 11 -18.47 -14.32 12.74
N TYR A 12 -19.00 -13.58 13.70
CA TYR A 12 -18.77 -12.12 13.81
C TYR A 12 -17.34 -11.75 14.20
N HIS A 13 -16.55 -12.68 14.69
CA HIS A 13 -15.13 -12.48 14.95
C HIS A 13 -14.34 -12.17 13.64
N PHE A 14 -14.82 -12.65 12.51
CA PHE A 14 -14.19 -12.46 11.20
C PHE A 14 -14.61 -11.18 10.46
N ILE A 15 -15.43 -10.31 11.08
CA ILE A 15 -15.74 -9.01 10.51
C ILE A 15 -14.45 -8.19 10.39
N GLN A 16 -14.15 -7.72 9.19
CA GLN A 16 -12.93 -6.94 8.93
C GLN A 16 -13.11 -5.46 9.19
N LEU A 17 -14.30 -4.91 8.92
CA LEU A 17 -14.58 -3.48 8.95
C LEU A 17 -15.85 -3.21 9.75
N PHE A 18 -15.78 -2.22 10.63
CA PHE A 18 -16.89 -1.71 11.41
C PHE A 18 -17.27 -0.30 10.96
N ILE A 19 -18.56 -0.01 11.02
CA ILE A 19 -19.13 1.30 10.80
C ILE A 19 -19.95 1.66 12.02
N VAL A 20 -19.75 2.87 12.54
CA VAL A 20 -20.52 3.41 13.66
C VAL A 20 -21.14 4.73 13.25
N SER A 21 -22.40 4.94 13.59
CA SER A 21 -23.13 6.16 13.28
C SER A 21 -24.12 6.51 14.38
N ASN A 22 -24.31 7.82 14.59
CA ASN A 22 -25.43 8.38 15.36
C ASN A 22 -26.45 9.09 14.46
N GLY A 23 -26.34 8.88 13.12
CA GLY A 23 -27.16 9.54 12.11
C GLY A 23 -26.54 10.82 11.55
N VAL A 24 -25.86 11.60 12.39
CA VAL A 24 -25.17 12.85 12.02
C VAL A 24 -23.71 12.61 11.69
N ASP A 25 -23.03 11.86 12.54
CA ASP A 25 -21.63 11.48 12.37
C ASP A 25 -21.51 9.99 12.10
N THR A 26 -20.79 9.64 11.03
CA THR A 26 -20.52 8.26 10.63
C THR A 26 -19.03 8.06 10.42
N LYS A 27 -18.50 7.04 11.06
CA LYS A 27 -17.08 6.67 10.97
C LYS A 27 -16.92 5.19 10.66
N TYR A 28 -15.78 4.83 10.08
CA TYR A 28 -15.38 3.45 9.84
C TYR A 28 -14.01 3.16 10.47
N PHE A 29 -13.77 1.89 10.82
CA PHE A 29 -12.51 1.42 11.38
C PHE A 29 -12.36 -0.09 11.15
N ALA A 30 -11.13 -0.57 11.16
CA ALA A 30 -10.84 -1.99 11.04
C ALA A 30 -11.07 -2.73 12.37
N ASN A 31 -11.39 -4.01 12.27
CA ASN A 31 -11.42 -4.89 13.45
C ASN A 31 -10.01 -5.06 14.02
N SER A 32 -9.92 -5.30 15.31
CA SER A 32 -8.66 -5.56 16.01
C SER A 32 -8.95 -6.41 17.25
N ASP A 33 -8.09 -7.36 17.55
CA ASP A 33 -8.15 -8.12 18.80
C ASP A 33 -7.75 -7.30 20.02
N ARG A 34 -7.04 -6.17 19.79
CA ARG A 34 -6.70 -5.21 20.82
C ARG A 34 -7.86 -4.26 21.10
N ASP A 35 -7.74 -3.45 22.13
CA ASP A 35 -8.70 -2.39 22.43
C ASP A 35 -8.85 -1.42 21.25
N LEU A 36 -10.09 -1.03 20.96
CA LEU A 36 -10.39 -0.09 19.87
C LEU A 36 -9.74 1.27 20.14
N MET A 37 -8.89 1.68 19.23
CA MET A 37 -8.25 2.99 19.27
C MET A 37 -9.13 4.00 18.51
N TYR A 38 -9.70 4.97 19.20
CA TYR A 38 -10.52 6.01 18.58
C TYR A 38 -9.77 6.81 17.50
N SER A 39 -8.47 6.92 17.61
CA SER A 39 -7.58 7.56 16.61
C SER A 39 -7.55 6.81 15.27
N LEU A 40 -7.98 5.55 15.24
CA LEU A 40 -8.07 4.73 14.03
C LEU A 40 -9.50 4.64 13.46
N ALA A 41 -10.44 5.41 14.00
CA ALA A 41 -11.78 5.57 13.44
C ALA A 41 -11.87 6.84 12.60
N PHE A 42 -12.11 6.68 11.29
CA PHE A 42 -12.02 7.74 10.30
C PHE A 42 -13.40 8.13 9.79
N PHE A 43 -13.58 9.44 9.49
CA PHE A 43 -14.65 9.88 8.61
C PHE A 43 -14.28 9.53 7.18
N TRP A 44 -15.26 9.17 6.36
CA TRP A 44 -15.07 9.17 4.93
C TRP A 44 -15.06 10.60 4.39
N THR A 45 -14.36 10.83 3.29
CA THR A 45 -14.32 12.15 2.64
C THR A 45 -14.61 11.99 1.14
N ASP A 46 -14.94 13.08 0.49
CA ASP A 46 -14.88 13.15 -0.96
C ASP A 46 -13.43 13.34 -1.48
N PHE A 47 -13.30 13.47 -2.78
CA PHE A 47 -11.99 13.68 -3.42
C PHE A 47 -11.32 15.01 -3.01
N ASN A 48 -12.08 16.01 -2.62
CA ASN A 48 -11.58 17.31 -2.14
C ASN A 48 -11.30 17.30 -0.63
N ASN A 49 -11.30 16.12 -0.03
CA ASN A 49 -11.11 15.93 1.41
C ASN A 49 -12.20 16.57 2.30
N VAL A 50 -13.39 16.82 1.74
CA VAL A 50 -14.56 17.27 2.49
C VAL A 50 -15.20 16.06 3.19
N ARG A 51 -15.42 16.16 4.50
CA ARG A 51 -15.98 15.04 5.29
C ARG A 51 -17.43 14.77 4.91
N ILE A 52 -17.73 13.49 4.74
CA ILE A 52 -19.08 12.94 4.57
C ILE A 52 -19.49 12.35 5.92
N THR A 53 -20.27 13.09 6.67
CA THR A 53 -20.57 12.73 8.06
C THR A 53 -21.91 12.03 8.21
N ASN A 54 -22.98 12.52 7.54
CA ASN A 54 -24.29 11.95 7.70
C ASN A 54 -24.42 10.54 7.10
N LEU A 55 -25.23 9.71 7.72
CA LEU A 55 -25.37 8.30 7.38
C LEU A 55 -25.85 8.06 5.94
N LYS A 56 -26.75 8.92 5.42
CA LYS A 56 -27.31 8.76 4.08
C LYS A 56 -26.24 8.93 3.00
N ASP A 57 -25.48 10.02 3.04
CA ASP A 57 -24.44 10.32 2.05
C ASP A 57 -23.25 9.35 2.20
N PHE A 58 -22.94 8.98 3.44
CA PHE A 58 -21.97 7.92 3.72
C PHE A 58 -22.39 6.58 3.07
N SER A 59 -23.66 6.21 3.20
CA SER A 59 -24.17 4.97 2.62
C SER A 59 -24.08 4.97 1.10
N ILE A 60 -24.39 6.10 0.46
CA ILE A 60 -24.31 6.24 -1.00
C ILE A 60 -22.87 6.15 -1.50
N SER A 61 -21.92 6.77 -0.79
CA SER A 61 -20.53 6.88 -1.24
C SER A 61 -19.67 5.69 -0.77
N PHE A 62 -19.71 5.35 0.52
CA PHE A 62 -18.83 4.36 1.12
C PHE A 62 -19.36 2.93 0.98
N LEU A 63 -20.67 2.72 1.17
CA LEU A 63 -21.31 1.41 1.08
C LEU A 63 -21.74 1.03 -0.34
N ALA A 64 -21.47 1.87 -1.35
CA ALA A 64 -21.61 1.44 -2.73
C ALA A 64 -20.87 0.12 -2.95
N ARG A 65 -21.53 -0.85 -3.60
CA ARG A 65 -21.05 -2.24 -3.72
C ARG A 65 -19.60 -2.35 -4.16
N ASP A 66 -19.23 -1.66 -5.23
CA ASP A 66 -17.87 -1.73 -5.78
C ASP A 66 -16.85 -1.07 -4.86
N HIS A 67 -17.26 -0.03 -4.13
CA HIS A 67 -16.40 0.65 -3.19
C HIS A 67 -16.12 -0.20 -1.95
N ILE A 68 -17.18 -0.75 -1.32
CA ILE A 68 -16.99 -1.57 -0.11
C ILE A 68 -16.20 -2.85 -0.40
N ILE A 69 -16.37 -3.46 -1.57
CA ILE A 69 -15.55 -4.60 -2.00
C ILE A 69 -14.08 -4.18 -2.07
N LYS A 70 -13.75 -3.03 -2.65
CA LYS A 70 -12.37 -2.53 -2.70
C LYS A 70 -11.83 -2.25 -1.29
N MET A 71 -12.64 -1.64 -0.42
CA MET A 71 -12.22 -1.38 0.96
C MET A 71 -11.82 -2.67 1.68
N LEU A 72 -12.61 -3.73 1.54
CA LEU A 72 -12.35 -5.02 2.18
C LEU A 72 -11.17 -5.77 1.54
N THR A 73 -11.04 -5.76 0.23
CA THR A 73 -10.08 -6.62 -0.50
C THR A 73 -8.76 -5.92 -0.82
N ARG A 74 -8.75 -4.60 -0.98
CA ARG A 74 -7.58 -3.84 -1.40
C ARG A 74 -7.07 -2.87 -0.35
N TYR A 75 -7.97 -2.20 0.39
CA TYR A 75 -7.60 -1.09 1.29
C TYR A 75 -7.64 -1.46 2.77
N THR A 76 -7.90 -2.71 3.07
CA THR A 76 -7.63 -3.32 4.37
C THR A 76 -6.23 -3.94 4.35
N ILE A 77 -5.46 -3.75 5.40
CA ILE A 77 -4.05 -4.09 5.48
C ILE A 77 -3.83 -4.88 6.77
N LEU A 78 -3.25 -6.07 6.64
CA LEU A 78 -2.77 -6.83 7.77
C LEU A 78 -1.34 -6.40 8.09
N ASN A 79 -1.14 -5.85 9.27
CA ASN A 79 0.19 -5.68 9.84
C ASN A 79 0.56 -6.98 10.54
N ASP A 80 1.39 -7.77 9.90
CA ASP A 80 1.71 -9.13 10.37
C ASP A 80 2.59 -9.13 11.63
N THR A 81 3.40 -8.12 11.82
CA THR A 81 4.25 -7.98 13.02
C THR A 81 3.41 -7.68 14.26
N ASP A 82 2.52 -6.71 14.18
CA ASP A 82 1.70 -6.29 15.32
C ASP A 82 0.39 -7.08 15.41
N LYS A 83 0.10 -7.94 14.43
CA LYS A 83 -1.17 -8.70 14.30
C LYS A 83 -2.39 -7.77 14.37
N ILE A 84 -2.29 -6.62 13.70
CA ILE A 84 -3.36 -5.61 13.65
C ILE A 84 -3.88 -5.50 12.24
N LEU A 85 -5.19 -5.53 12.10
CA LEU A 85 -5.88 -5.16 10.88
C LEU A 85 -6.02 -3.64 10.84
N MET A 86 -5.63 -3.02 9.73
CA MET A 86 -5.76 -1.58 9.48
C MET A 86 -6.60 -1.34 8.25
N VAL A 87 -7.25 -0.19 8.19
CA VAL A 87 -7.94 0.28 6.99
C VAL A 87 -7.38 1.64 6.59
N MET A 88 -7.20 1.83 5.29
CA MET A 88 -6.64 3.07 4.75
C MET A 88 -7.57 4.26 4.97
N ARG A 89 -6.97 5.42 5.17
CA ARG A 89 -7.68 6.71 5.26
C ARG A 89 -8.15 7.15 3.88
N PRO A 90 -9.21 7.99 3.76
CA PRO A 90 -9.78 8.38 2.47
C PRO A 90 -8.73 8.94 1.49
N TYR A 91 -7.93 9.92 1.92
CA TYR A 91 -6.91 10.53 1.06
C TYR A 91 -5.84 9.53 0.59
N GLN A 92 -5.53 8.50 1.38
CA GLN A 92 -4.61 7.43 0.99
C GLN A 92 -5.25 6.56 -0.10
N VAL A 93 -6.54 6.23 0.03
CA VAL A 93 -7.30 5.48 -0.99
C VAL A 93 -7.30 6.25 -2.31
N TYR A 94 -7.65 7.54 -2.29
CA TYR A 94 -7.65 8.38 -3.49
C TYR A 94 -6.27 8.50 -4.12
N ALA A 95 -5.22 8.63 -3.31
CA ALA A 95 -3.84 8.66 -3.79
C ALA A 95 -3.45 7.34 -4.49
N VAL A 96 -3.75 6.20 -3.87
CA VAL A 96 -3.49 4.88 -4.46
C VAL A 96 -4.24 4.70 -5.77
N GLU A 97 -5.54 5.04 -5.80
CA GLU A 97 -6.35 4.92 -7.03
C GLU A 97 -5.83 5.83 -8.16
N ALA A 98 -5.40 7.05 -7.84
CA ALA A 98 -4.80 7.96 -8.80
C ALA A 98 -3.49 7.41 -9.38
N LEU A 99 -2.61 6.87 -8.53
CA LEU A 99 -1.34 6.26 -8.95
C LEU A 99 -1.58 5.00 -9.80
N ILE A 100 -2.49 4.13 -9.40
CA ILE A 100 -2.83 2.93 -10.18
C ILE A 100 -3.35 3.34 -11.56
N ARG A 101 -4.30 4.27 -11.61
CA ARG A 101 -4.85 4.76 -12.89
C ARG A 101 -3.75 5.36 -13.77
N GLN A 102 -2.87 6.18 -13.21
CA GLN A 102 -1.75 6.76 -13.95
C GLN A 102 -0.81 5.69 -14.49
N ALA A 103 -0.41 4.74 -13.65
CA ALA A 103 0.49 3.67 -14.01
C ALA A 103 -0.11 2.68 -15.02
N THR A 104 -1.43 2.43 -14.99
CA THR A 104 -2.07 1.45 -15.87
C THR A 104 -2.52 2.04 -17.20
N LEU A 105 -3.01 3.28 -17.21
CA LEU A 105 -3.61 3.89 -18.40
C LEU A 105 -2.65 4.80 -19.17
N THR A 106 -1.52 5.16 -18.58
CA THR A 106 -0.54 6.04 -19.23
C THR A 106 0.88 5.53 -19.06
N ASN A 107 1.82 6.11 -19.83
CA ASN A 107 3.26 5.94 -19.63
C ASN A 107 3.91 7.22 -19.06
N ARG A 108 3.10 8.12 -18.49
CA ARG A 108 3.59 9.37 -17.90
C ARG A 108 3.97 9.16 -16.44
N ASN A 109 4.99 9.86 -16.00
CA ASN A 109 5.36 9.92 -14.59
C ASN A 109 4.26 10.60 -13.76
N ALA A 110 4.25 10.28 -12.46
CA ALA A 110 3.36 10.89 -11.48
C ALA A 110 4.10 11.12 -10.17
N TYR A 111 3.56 11.98 -9.34
CA TYR A 111 4.02 12.15 -7.97
C TYR A 111 2.83 12.36 -7.05
N ILE A 112 3.00 12.00 -5.79
CA ILE A 112 2.05 12.27 -4.70
C ILE A 112 2.76 13.09 -3.65
N TRP A 113 2.13 14.17 -3.25
CA TRP A 113 2.61 15.03 -2.18
C TRP A 113 1.83 14.73 -0.90
N HIS A 114 2.51 14.14 0.05
CA HIS A 114 1.98 13.88 1.39
C HIS A 114 2.81 14.61 2.45
N THR A 115 2.16 15.14 3.46
CA THR A 115 2.85 15.71 4.62
C THR A 115 3.52 14.62 5.46
N THR A 116 4.47 15.01 6.30
CA THR A 116 5.12 14.09 7.25
C THR A 116 4.05 13.46 8.16
N GLY A 117 4.17 12.17 8.42
CA GLY A 117 3.21 11.41 9.25
C GLY A 117 1.88 11.06 8.56
N ALA A 118 1.67 11.43 7.29
CA ALA A 118 0.46 11.08 6.54
C ALA A 118 0.42 9.60 6.06
N GLY A 119 1.45 8.81 6.35
CA GLY A 119 1.54 7.41 5.91
C GLY A 119 1.95 7.26 4.45
N LYS A 120 2.94 8.03 4.00
CA LYS A 120 3.53 7.94 2.65
C LYS A 120 3.96 6.52 2.32
N THR A 121 4.76 5.92 3.20
CA THR A 121 5.28 4.55 3.05
C THR A 121 4.16 3.52 2.86
N LEU A 122 3.09 3.62 3.66
CA LEU A 122 1.93 2.74 3.53
C LEU A 122 1.21 2.92 2.19
N THR A 123 1.02 4.18 1.75
CA THR A 123 0.37 4.51 0.48
C THR A 123 1.17 4.01 -0.72
N SER A 124 2.47 4.26 -0.74
CA SER A 124 3.38 3.84 -1.81
C SER A 124 3.55 2.32 -1.85
N PHE A 125 3.70 1.68 -0.69
CA PHE A 125 3.79 0.22 -0.61
C PHE A 125 2.49 -0.46 -1.08
N LYS A 126 1.32 0.04 -0.64
CA LYS A 126 0.03 -0.51 -1.09
C LYS A 126 -0.17 -0.33 -2.59
N THR A 127 0.24 0.80 -3.14
CA THR A 127 0.28 1.02 -4.59
C THR A 127 1.16 -0.02 -5.29
N ALA A 128 2.37 -0.24 -4.77
CA ALA A 128 3.31 -1.24 -5.31
C ALA A 128 2.70 -2.64 -5.31
N GLN A 129 2.10 -3.05 -4.20
CA GLN A 129 1.46 -4.36 -4.05
C GLN A 129 0.31 -4.57 -5.05
N ILE A 130 -0.56 -3.57 -5.22
CA ILE A 130 -1.69 -3.65 -6.16
C ILE A 130 -1.20 -3.67 -7.61
N LEU A 131 -0.19 -2.86 -7.95
CA LEU A 131 0.40 -2.84 -9.29
C LEU A 131 1.14 -4.14 -9.61
N ALA A 132 1.82 -4.75 -8.64
CA ALA A 132 2.49 -6.02 -8.81
C ALA A 132 1.52 -7.18 -9.09
N ALA A 133 0.29 -7.09 -8.60
CA ALA A 133 -0.76 -8.07 -8.91
C ALA A 133 -1.41 -7.86 -10.30
N ASN A 134 -1.05 -6.79 -11.03
CA ASN A 134 -1.60 -6.51 -12.35
C ASN A 134 -0.83 -7.29 -13.43
N PRO A 135 -1.49 -8.17 -14.21
CA PRO A 135 -0.83 -9.00 -15.22
C PRO A 135 -0.17 -8.20 -16.36
N ASN A 136 -0.58 -6.95 -16.59
CA ASN A 136 0.00 -6.08 -17.61
C ASN A 136 1.27 -5.35 -17.13
N ILE A 137 1.68 -5.54 -15.88
CA ILE A 137 2.88 -4.95 -15.30
C ILE A 137 3.88 -6.07 -15.03
N LYS A 138 5.03 -6.01 -15.68
CA LYS A 138 6.05 -7.05 -15.59
C LYS A 138 6.77 -7.06 -14.25
N LYS A 139 7.13 -5.87 -13.78
CA LYS A 139 7.82 -5.67 -12.50
C LYS A 139 7.39 -4.35 -11.88
N VAL A 140 7.33 -4.34 -10.57
CA VAL A 140 7.26 -3.13 -9.75
C VAL A 140 8.53 -3.07 -8.92
N ILE A 141 9.30 -2.00 -9.09
CA ILE A 141 10.56 -1.79 -8.40
C ILE A 141 10.39 -0.62 -7.45
N PHE A 142 10.42 -0.91 -6.16
CA PHE A 142 10.34 0.08 -5.11
C PHE A 142 11.75 0.51 -4.71
N LEU A 143 12.09 1.78 -4.96
CA LEU A 143 13.40 2.35 -4.69
C LEU A 143 13.36 3.17 -3.41
N VAL A 144 14.25 2.82 -2.49
CA VAL A 144 14.47 3.56 -1.23
C VAL A 144 15.87 4.15 -1.19
N ASP A 145 16.07 5.21 -0.40
CA ASP A 145 17.42 5.67 -0.12
C ASP A 145 18.14 4.65 0.79
N ARG A 146 19.46 4.54 0.62
CA ARG A 146 20.29 3.65 1.44
C ARG A 146 20.23 4.02 2.94
N LYS A 147 20.08 5.31 3.24
CA LYS A 147 19.97 5.80 4.63
C LYS A 147 18.64 5.45 5.28
N ASP A 148 17.60 5.32 4.45
CA ASP A 148 16.24 5.00 4.89
C ASP A 148 15.99 3.48 4.90
N LEU A 149 16.94 2.66 4.41
CA LEU A 149 16.94 1.20 4.52
C LEU A 149 17.57 0.76 5.86
N ASP A 150 17.36 1.57 6.89
CA ASP A 150 17.65 1.18 8.26
C ASP A 150 16.71 0.05 8.73
N SER A 151 16.94 -0.46 9.91
CA SER A 151 16.14 -1.53 10.49
C SER A 151 14.65 -1.17 10.52
N GLN A 152 14.31 0.09 10.72
CA GLN A 152 12.94 0.54 10.89
C GLN A 152 12.13 0.49 9.57
N THR A 153 12.69 0.98 8.47
CA THR A 153 12.04 0.92 7.15
C THR A 153 11.93 -0.51 6.64
N THR A 154 12.99 -1.32 6.84
CA THR A 154 12.97 -2.75 6.54
C THR A 154 11.88 -3.47 7.34
N GLU A 155 11.75 -3.16 8.61
CA GLU A 155 10.68 -3.69 9.46
C GLU A 155 9.30 -3.24 8.99
N GLU A 156 9.12 -1.98 8.61
CA GLU A 156 7.85 -1.48 8.06
C GLU A 156 7.45 -2.24 6.79
N PHE A 157 8.36 -2.44 5.85
CA PHE A 157 8.07 -3.22 4.65
C PHE A 157 7.78 -4.69 4.96
N ASN A 158 8.56 -5.31 5.83
CA ASN A 158 8.36 -6.69 6.24
C ASN A 158 7.06 -6.89 7.06
N LYS A 159 6.53 -5.83 7.71
CA LYS A 159 5.20 -5.86 8.34
C LYS A 159 4.08 -6.13 7.33
N PHE A 160 4.25 -5.68 6.10
CA PHE A 160 3.23 -5.78 5.06
C PHE A 160 3.47 -6.93 4.07
N GLU A 161 4.73 -7.33 3.88
CA GLU A 161 5.10 -8.46 3.01
C GLU A 161 6.46 -9.02 3.43
N THR A 162 6.42 -10.14 4.15
CA THR A 162 7.61 -10.79 4.71
C THR A 162 8.60 -11.18 3.62
N GLY A 163 9.87 -10.77 3.76
CA GLY A 163 10.93 -11.09 2.81
C GLY A 163 10.90 -10.27 1.51
N SER A 164 10.09 -9.21 1.42
CA SER A 164 10.05 -8.33 0.25
C SER A 164 11.32 -7.49 0.10
N VAL A 165 12.00 -7.17 1.20
CA VAL A 165 13.17 -6.31 1.24
C VAL A 165 14.45 -7.13 1.17
N ASP A 166 15.29 -6.84 0.17
CA ASP A 166 16.65 -7.34 0.13
C ASP A 166 17.60 -6.40 0.90
N VAL A 167 17.94 -6.80 2.12
CA VAL A 167 18.84 -6.05 3.02
C VAL A 167 20.32 -6.20 2.63
N THR A 168 20.66 -7.10 1.68
CA THR A 168 22.06 -7.33 1.30
C THR A 168 22.59 -6.19 0.43
N ASP A 169 23.87 -5.86 0.58
CA ASP A 169 24.55 -4.85 -0.29
C ASP A 169 24.92 -5.40 -1.68
N ARG A 170 24.44 -6.59 -2.06
CA ARG A 170 24.86 -7.33 -3.24
C ARG A 170 23.95 -7.07 -4.44
N THR A 171 24.49 -6.47 -5.50
CA THR A 171 23.79 -6.22 -6.76
C THR A 171 23.37 -7.52 -7.49
N ASP A 172 24.12 -8.62 -7.33
CA ASP A 172 23.79 -9.89 -7.95
C ASP A 172 22.49 -10.51 -7.41
N VAL A 173 22.13 -10.22 -6.15
CA VAL A 173 20.86 -10.64 -5.56
C VAL A 173 19.70 -9.90 -6.24
N LEU A 174 19.81 -8.58 -6.43
CA LEU A 174 18.81 -7.80 -7.18
C LEU A 174 18.62 -8.37 -8.60
N VAL A 175 19.72 -8.64 -9.32
CA VAL A 175 19.65 -9.17 -10.67
C VAL A 175 18.99 -10.56 -10.70
N ARG A 176 19.22 -11.40 -9.68
CA ARG A 176 18.54 -12.69 -9.53
C ARG A 176 17.04 -12.50 -9.32
N GLN A 177 16.64 -11.57 -8.47
CA GLN A 177 15.23 -11.23 -8.24
C GLN A 177 14.56 -10.69 -9.51
N MET A 178 15.27 -9.90 -10.31
CA MET A 178 14.75 -9.46 -11.60
C MET A 178 14.51 -10.62 -12.56
N LYS A 179 15.36 -11.62 -12.60
CA LYS A 179 15.18 -12.82 -13.44
C LYS A 179 14.04 -13.73 -12.98
N ASP A 180 13.68 -13.67 -11.71
CA ASP A 180 12.62 -14.51 -11.14
C ASP A 180 11.25 -14.02 -11.62
N LYS A 181 10.57 -14.82 -12.44
CA LYS A 181 9.26 -14.53 -13.02
C LYS A 181 8.14 -14.47 -11.96
N ASN A 182 8.31 -15.14 -10.83
CA ASN A 182 7.32 -15.20 -9.77
C ASN A 182 7.40 -14.00 -8.82
N ARG A 183 8.50 -13.27 -8.85
CA ARG A 183 8.69 -12.08 -8.02
C ARG A 183 8.39 -10.81 -8.81
N GLN A 184 7.16 -10.30 -8.71
CA GLN A 184 6.74 -9.06 -9.37
C GLN A 184 7.13 -7.79 -8.60
N LEU A 185 7.12 -7.83 -7.26
CA LEU A 185 7.54 -6.71 -6.43
C LEU A 185 8.98 -6.91 -5.95
N ILE A 186 9.81 -5.90 -6.17
CA ILE A 186 11.21 -5.86 -5.73
C ILE A 186 11.43 -4.56 -4.96
N VAL A 187 11.89 -4.64 -3.72
CA VAL A 187 12.31 -3.48 -2.92
C VAL A 187 13.83 -3.44 -2.88
N THR A 188 14.41 -2.33 -3.32
CA THR A 188 15.87 -2.19 -3.42
C THR A 188 16.32 -0.74 -3.25
N THR A 189 17.62 -0.51 -3.12
CA THR A 189 18.15 0.85 -3.04
C THR A 189 18.42 1.44 -4.42
N MET A 190 18.37 2.77 -4.51
CA MET A 190 18.75 3.49 -5.72
C MET A 190 20.17 3.15 -6.17
N GLN A 191 21.12 2.99 -5.23
CA GLN A 191 22.51 2.65 -5.52
C GLN A 191 22.65 1.25 -6.15
N LYS A 192 21.95 0.24 -5.61
CA LYS A 192 21.96 -1.11 -6.18
C LYS A 192 21.36 -1.11 -7.59
N MET A 193 20.24 -0.43 -7.78
CA MET A 193 19.61 -0.32 -9.10
C MET A 193 20.53 0.38 -10.10
N ALA A 194 21.13 1.51 -9.73
CA ALA A 194 22.10 2.20 -10.57
C ALA A 194 23.31 1.33 -10.94
N ASN A 195 23.82 0.55 -9.98
CA ASN A 195 24.91 -0.40 -10.23
C ASN A 195 24.49 -1.55 -11.16
N ALA A 196 23.25 -2.03 -11.04
CA ALA A 196 22.74 -3.08 -11.92
C ALA A 196 22.61 -2.59 -13.37
N VAL A 197 22.13 -1.35 -13.57
CA VAL A 197 21.99 -0.76 -14.91
C VAL A 197 23.34 -0.42 -15.56
N LYS A 198 24.31 0.06 -14.78
CA LYS A 198 25.61 0.53 -15.31
C LYS A 198 26.59 -0.60 -15.63
N ARG A 199 26.44 -1.80 -15.06
CA ARG A 199 27.41 -2.88 -15.23
C ARG A 199 27.14 -3.67 -16.49
N PRO A 200 28.11 -3.76 -17.46
CA PRO A 200 27.92 -4.47 -18.73
C PRO A 200 27.48 -5.93 -18.58
N GLN A 201 27.93 -6.58 -17.51
CA GLN A 201 27.59 -7.99 -17.23
C GLN A 201 26.08 -8.23 -16.99
N TYR A 202 25.31 -7.19 -16.68
CA TYR A 202 23.87 -7.26 -16.42
C TYR A 202 23.02 -6.68 -17.56
N GLU A 203 23.64 -6.12 -18.61
CA GLU A 203 22.98 -5.48 -19.74
C GLU A 203 21.88 -6.35 -20.36
N LYS A 204 22.19 -7.62 -20.66
CA LYS A 204 21.21 -8.56 -21.22
C LYS A 204 19.95 -8.74 -20.34
N VAL A 205 20.11 -8.62 -19.02
CA VAL A 205 18.98 -8.74 -18.09
C VAL A 205 18.14 -7.46 -18.09
N MET A 206 18.79 -6.31 -18.17
CA MET A 206 18.11 -5.02 -18.24
C MET A 206 17.42 -4.86 -19.60
N ASP A 207 18.05 -5.27 -20.69
CA ASP A 207 17.50 -5.22 -22.03
C ASP A 207 16.23 -6.05 -22.19
N ALA A 208 16.10 -7.16 -21.47
CA ALA A 208 14.90 -7.99 -21.48
C ALA A 208 13.64 -7.25 -20.97
N TYR A 209 13.79 -6.07 -20.36
CA TYR A 209 12.69 -5.25 -19.84
C TYR A 209 12.41 -4.00 -20.68
N LYS A 210 13.16 -3.75 -21.79
CA LYS A 210 13.01 -2.53 -22.59
C LYS A 210 11.62 -2.35 -23.18
N ASP A 211 11.00 -3.47 -23.61
CA ASP A 211 9.67 -3.47 -24.21
C ASP A 211 8.57 -3.88 -23.23
N GLU A 212 8.92 -4.07 -21.97
CA GLU A 212 7.99 -4.49 -20.92
C GLU A 212 7.58 -3.32 -20.03
N LYS A 213 6.37 -3.37 -19.51
CA LYS A 213 5.92 -2.35 -18.56
C LYS A 213 6.52 -2.60 -17.17
N VAL A 214 7.47 -1.76 -16.79
CA VAL A 214 8.08 -1.73 -15.47
C VAL A 214 7.70 -0.43 -14.76
N VAL A 215 7.24 -0.54 -13.51
CA VAL A 215 6.87 0.62 -12.70
C VAL A 215 7.92 0.81 -11.62
N PHE A 216 8.50 2.01 -11.57
CA PHE A 216 9.37 2.44 -10.48
C PHE A 216 8.58 3.29 -9.49
N ILE A 217 8.66 2.96 -8.22
CA ILE A 217 8.13 3.78 -7.13
C ILE A 217 9.34 4.25 -6.32
N ILE A 218 9.49 5.56 -6.21
CA ILE A 218 10.63 6.19 -5.52
C ILE A 218 10.09 6.89 -4.29
N ASP A 219 10.45 6.40 -3.12
CA ASP A 219 10.15 7.09 -1.86
C ASP A 219 11.17 8.21 -1.63
N GLU A 220 10.73 9.31 -1.00
CA GLU A 220 11.56 10.49 -0.69
C GLU A 220 12.35 11.04 -1.91
N CYS A 221 11.72 11.09 -3.10
CA CYS A 221 12.35 11.46 -4.38
C CYS A 221 12.86 12.92 -4.45
N HIS A 222 12.71 13.71 -3.40
CA HIS A 222 13.21 15.08 -3.28
C HIS A 222 14.64 15.17 -2.73
N ARG A 223 15.26 14.05 -2.40
CA ARG A 223 16.65 13.95 -1.91
C ARG A 223 17.68 13.76 -3.01
#